data_411b8deb87698a3a31da6b5cc6747d46
#
_entry.id   411b8deb87698a3a31da6b5cc6747d46
#
_cell.length_a   1.000
_cell.length_b   1.000
_cell.length_c   1.000
_cell.angle_alpha   90.00
_cell.angle_beta   90.00
_cell.angle_gamma   90.00
#
_symmetry.space_group_name_H-M   'P 1'
#
loop_
_entity.id
_entity.type
_entity.pdbx_description
1 polymer ?
#
loop_
_entity_poly.entity_id
_entity_poly.type
_entity_poly.pdbx_seq_one_letter_code
_entity_poly.pdbx_strand_id
1 'polypeptide(L)'
;MKIGIVGPGAIGLLYTFYLQKSNQDVTLFTRNDKQAEELNLTGVTCIRNGERETVFPSILPIESMLDKQLDYTFIAVKQYHVTDILPFVQGESSLIFLQNGMSHLHVMQKIGNERIAVGIVEHGAKKEDGHTVRHTGIGVTKFGVVRGQSSCFKKVFNCFPFDYFPIQIEDDWKGIMRNKLVVNVCINPLTALLRVENGELISNPLFYQMMEQVFQEVAFLVKEEDKEMLWKMVCQVCEKTSHNTSSMLADVRANRQTEVNAIVGYVLEEAKEQQQSVPTLQFLFNAIKGMEL
;
A
#
# COMPACT_ATOMS: atom_id res chain seq x y z
N MET A 1 -16.88 17.31 -2.47
CA MET A 1 -16.34 16.73 -1.21
C MET A 1 -14.93 17.25 -1.05
N LYS A 2 -14.55 17.55 0.17
CA LYS A 2 -13.19 17.96 0.51
C LYS A 2 -12.38 16.71 0.92
N ILE A 3 -11.41 16.37 0.11
CA ILE A 3 -10.63 15.13 0.27
C ILE A 3 -9.16 15.48 0.53
N GLY A 4 -8.63 15.02 1.68
CA GLY A 4 -7.22 15.07 1.97
C GLY A 4 -6.50 13.80 1.52
N ILE A 5 -5.30 13.93 0.99
CA ILE A 5 -4.40 12.81 0.72
C ILE A 5 -3.07 13.09 1.41
N VAL A 6 -2.65 12.21 2.31
CA VAL A 6 -1.42 12.39 3.09
C VAL A 6 -0.31 11.52 2.51
N GLY A 7 0.72 12.19 1.98
CA GLY A 7 1.93 11.57 1.46
C GLY A 7 2.00 11.47 -0.07
N PRO A 8 2.91 12.23 -0.73
CA PRO A 8 3.15 12.21 -2.18
C PRO A 8 4.05 11.02 -2.61
N GLY A 9 3.73 9.83 -2.12
CA GLY A 9 4.27 8.56 -2.59
C GLY A 9 3.62 8.13 -3.92
N ALA A 10 4.00 6.97 -4.48
CA ALA A 10 3.40 6.46 -5.72
C ALA A 10 1.88 6.36 -5.62
N ILE A 11 1.36 5.78 -4.53
CA ILE A 11 -0.08 5.62 -4.31
C ILE A 11 -0.75 6.97 -4.06
N GLY A 12 -0.16 7.84 -3.21
CA GLY A 12 -0.73 9.16 -2.94
C GLY A 12 -0.84 10.04 -4.18
N LEU A 13 0.19 10.08 -5.03
CA LEU A 13 0.15 10.80 -6.31
C LEU A 13 -0.91 10.21 -7.26
N LEU A 14 -1.02 8.86 -7.33
CA LEU A 14 -1.99 8.18 -8.17
C LEU A 14 -3.44 8.52 -7.76
N TYR A 15 -3.74 8.47 -6.44
CA TYR A 15 -5.06 8.82 -5.90
C TYR A 15 -5.36 10.31 -6.10
N THR A 16 -4.39 11.19 -5.85
CA THR A 16 -4.52 12.62 -6.08
C THR A 16 -4.89 12.90 -7.54
N PHE A 17 -4.19 12.28 -8.48
CA PHE A 17 -4.46 12.45 -9.91
C PHE A 17 -5.88 12.04 -10.28
N TYR A 18 -6.31 10.82 -9.93
CA TYR A 18 -7.63 10.33 -10.35
C TYR A 18 -8.79 11.05 -9.67
N LEU A 19 -8.67 11.38 -8.38
CA LEU A 19 -9.70 12.13 -7.67
C LEU A 19 -9.81 13.58 -8.18
N GLN A 20 -8.68 14.23 -8.43
CA GLN A 20 -8.68 15.59 -9.03
C GLN A 20 -9.27 15.57 -10.45
N LYS A 21 -8.91 14.57 -11.27
CA LYS A 21 -9.47 14.38 -12.62
C LYS A 21 -10.98 14.12 -12.59
N SER A 22 -11.49 13.55 -11.52
CA SER A 22 -12.93 13.35 -11.28
C SER A 22 -13.61 14.57 -10.63
N ASN A 23 -13.01 15.76 -10.75
CA ASN A 23 -13.53 17.03 -10.26
C ASN A 23 -13.82 17.06 -8.74
N GLN A 24 -13.04 16.34 -7.94
CA GLN A 24 -13.14 16.44 -6.50
C GLN A 24 -12.25 17.58 -5.96
N ASP A 25 -12.63 18.17 -4.84
CA ASP A 25 -11.83 19.15 -4.11
C ASP A 25 -10.74 18.43 -3.31
N VAL A 26 -9.57 18.26 -3.94
CA VAL A 26 -8.47 17.47 -3.41
C VAL A 26 -7.36 18.36 -2.85
N THR A 27 -6.93 18.09 -1.62
CA THR A 27 -5.71 18.65 -1.04
C THR A 27 -4.69 17.53 -0.80
N LEU A 28 -3.52 17.63 -1.41
CA LEU A 28 -2.39 16.73 -1.17
C LEU A 28 -1.51 17.32 -0.06
N PHE A 29 -1.31 16.57 1.00
CA PHE A 29 -0.47 16.96 2.12
C PHE A 29 0.93 16.35 2.02
N THR A 30 1.94 17.21 2.11
CA THR A 30 3.36 16.87 2.02
C THR A 30 4.03 16.93 3.38
N ARG A 31 5.26 16.46 3.47
CA ARG A 31 6.02 16.48 4.73
C ARG A 31 6.38 17.88 5.20
N ASN A 32 6.61 18.83 4.27
CA ASN A 32 7.07 20.19 4.57
C ASN A 32 6.73 21.16 3.44
N ASP A 33 6.92 22.47 3.72
CA ASP A 33 6.64 23.56 2.78
C ASP A 33 7.40 23.43 1.47
N LYS A 34 8.70 23.10 1.52
CA LYS A 34 9.53 22.96 0.31
C LYS A 34 8.95 21.99 -0.69
N GLN A 35 8.51 20.81 -0.21
CA GLN A 35 7.88 19.80 -1.06
C GLN A 35 6.51 20.27 -1.57
N ALA A 36 5.76 21.03 -0.76
CA ALA A 36 4.50 21.61 -1.18
C ALA A 36 4.69 22.65 -2.29
N GLU A 37 5.66 23.55 -2.14
CA GLU A 37 6.01 24.57 -3.13
C GLU A 37 6.42 23.94 -4.47
N GLU A 38 7.35 22.98 -4.44
CA GLU A 38 7.79 22.25 -5.63
C GLU A 38 6.62 21.61 -6.39
N LEU A 39 5.72 20.93 -5.66
CA LEU A 39 4.56 20.26 -6.25
C LEU A 39 3.48 21.26 -6.73
N ASN A 40 3.29 22.40 -6.07
CA ASN A 40 2.39 23.44 -6.54
C ASN A 40 2.82 24.06 -7.88
N LEU A 41 4.15 24.13 -8.12
CA LEU A 41 4.69 24.63 -9.40
C LEU A 41 4.56 23.59 -10.52
N THR A 42 4.74 22.30 -10.22
CA THR A 42 4.79 21.23 -11.23
C THR A 42 3.44 20.54 -11.46
N GLY A 43 2.54 20.61 -10.48
CA GLY A 43 1.33 19.80 -10.43
C GLY A 43 1.65 18.32 -10.14
N VAL A 44 0.63 17.47 -10.28
CA VAL A 44 0.75 16.01 -10.16
C VAL A 44 0.54 15.39 -11.53
N THR A 45 1.55 14.71 -12.04
CA THR A 45 1.56 14.09 -13.37
C THR A 45 1.36 12.58 -13.26
N CYS A 46 0.43 12.04 -14.06
CA CYS A 46 0.28 10.60 -14.26
C CYS A 46 0.68 10.20 -15.68
N ILE A 47 1.50 9.16 -15.78
CA ILE A 47 1.85 8.53 -17.06
C ILE A 47 1.16 7.17 -17.13
N ARG A 48 0.36 6.96 -18.18
CA ARG A 48 -0.33 5.70 -18.45
C ARG A 48 -0.37 5.43 -19.96
N ASN A 49 0.00 4.21 -20.36
CA ASN A 49 0.03 3.78 -21.78
C ASN A 49 0.80 4.75 -22.71
N GLY A 50 1.86 5.40 -22.18
CA GLY A 50 2.65 6.38 -22.91
C GLY A 50 2.09 7.81 -22.89
N GLU A 51 0.84 8.00 -22.52
CA GLU A 51 0.22 9.32 -22.34
C GLU A 51 0.62 9.94 -21.01
N ARG A 52 0.84 11.26 -21.03
CA ARG A 52 1.21 12.06 -19.87
C ARG A 52 0.17 13.14 -19.65
N GLU A 53 -0.40 13.17 -18.45
CA GLU A 53 -1.41 14.15 -18.08
C GLU A 53 -1.10 14.73 -16.70
N THR A 54 -1.33 16.04 -16.52
CA THR A 54 -1.03 16.76 -15.25
C THR A 54 -2.28 17.40 -14.70
N VAL A 55 -2.48 17.29 -13.39
CA VAL A 55 -3.52 17.97 -12.64
C VAL A 55 -2.90 18.90 -11.59
N PHE A 56 -3.64 19.93 -11.18
CA PHE A 56 -3.18 20.93 -10.22
C PHE A 56 -4.13 20.96 -9.01
N PRO A 57 -3.98 20.01 -8.05
CA PRO A 57 -4.71 20.03 -6.78
C PRO A 57 -4.16 21.13 -5.87
N SER A 58 -4.84 21.43 -4.77
CA SER A 58 -4.25 22.19 -3.66
C SER A 58 -3.16 21.34 -3.00
N ILE A 59 -1.97 21.90 -2.75
CA ILE A 59 -0.88 21.17 -2.09
C ILE A 59 -0.35 21.98 -0.92
N LEU A 60 -0.35 21.37 0.26
CA LEU A 60 -0.03 22.03 1.52
C LEU A 60 0.89 21.14 2.37
N PRO A 61 1.68 21.72 3.29
CA PRO A 61 2.39 20.93 4.30
C PRO A 61 1.40 20.30 5.28
N ILE A 62 1.82 19.20 5.93
CA ILE A 62 0.95 18.38 6.79
C ILE A 62 0.40 19.17 7.98
N GLU A 63 1.14 20.13 8.51
CA GLU A 63 0.76 20.99 9.62
C GLU A 63 -0.51 21.80 9.31
N SER A 64 -0.70 22.20 8.06
CA SER A 64 -1.89 22.92 7.60
C SER A 64 -3.17 22.08 7.66
N MET A 65 -3.06 20.77 7.89
CA MET A 65 -4.22 19.87 7.98
C MET A 65 -5.08 20.16 9.20
N LEU A 66 -4.49 20.68 10.30
CA LEU A 66 -5.18 21.01 11.53
C LEU A 66 -6.26 22.11 11.33
N ASP A 67 -6.07 22.98 10.34
CA ASP A 67 -6.98 24.09 10.01
C ASP A 67 -7.98 23.72 8.89
N LYS A 68 -7.98 22.48 8.42
CA LYS A 68 -8.83 22.03 7.32
C LYS A 68 -9.99 21.17 7.79
N GLN A 69 -11.17 21.51 7.32
CA GLN A 69 -12.34 20.64 7.44
C GLN A 69 -12.39 19.71 6.23
N LEU A 70 -12.08 18.44 6.44
CA LEU A 70 -12.06 17.42 5.40
C LEU A 70 -13.17 16.39 5.64
N ASP A 71 -13.86 15.98 4.58
CA ASP A 71 -14.85 14.91 4.63
C ASP A 71 -14.16 13.54 4.74
N TYR A 72 -13.08 13.36 3.97
CA TYR A 72 -12.30 12.13 3.89
C TYR A 72 -10.80 12.43 3.85
N THR A 73 -10.04 11.54 4.46
CA THR A 73 -8.57 11.59 4.44
C THR A 73 -7.99 10.23 4.07
N PHE A 74 -7.31 10.17 2.93
CA PHE A 74 -6.55 9.01 2.52
C PHE A 74 -5.13 9.07 3.08
N ILE A 75 -4.74 8.05 3.83
CA ILE A 75 -3.40 7.91 4.41
C ILE A 75 -2.55 7.07 3.46
N ALA A 76 -1.67 7.71 2.69
CA ALA A 76 -0.84 7.09 1.65
C ALA A 76 0.66 7.18 1.94
N VAL A 77 1.05 7.53 3.18
CA VAL A 77 2.44 7.45 3.63
C VAL A 77 2.87 6.00 3.80
N LYS A 78 4.16 5.73 3.75
CA LYS A 78 4.73 4.44 4.12
C LYS A 78 4.40 4.11 5.57
N GLN A 79 4.26 2.80 5.88
CA GLN A 79 3.82 2.33 7.19
C GLN A 79 4.61 2.93 8.36
N TYR A 80 5.93 3.06 8.24
CA TYR A 80 6.80 3.60 9.28
C TYR A 80 6.61 5.11 9.54
N HIS A 81 5.86 5.81 8.69
CA HIS A 81 5.47 7.21 8.90
C HIS A 81 4.04 7.39 9.42
N VAL A 82 3.27 6.30 9.56
CA VAL A 82 1.87 6.42 10.00
C VAL A 82 1.78 7.07 11.38
N THR A 83 2.64 6.67 12.31
CA THR A 83 2.64 7.22 13.66
C THR A 83 2.95 8.72 13.68
N ASP A 84 3.87 9.18 12.81
CA ASP A 84 4.29 10.58 12.75
C ASP A 84 3.15 11.51 12.31
N ILE A 85 2.24 11.02 11.48
CA ILE A 85 1.14 11.84 10.94
C ILE A 85 -0.13 11.81 11.80
N LEU A 86 -0.22 10.92 12.80
CA LEU A 86 -1.42 10.79 13.62
C LEU A 86 -1.85 12.08 14.30
N PRO A 87 -0.93 12.93 14.85
CA PRO A 87 -1.33 14.18 15.46
C PRO A 87 -2.11 15.13 14.55
N PHE A 88 -1.91 15.03 13.25
CA PHE A 88 -2.51 15.90 12.23
C PHE A 88 -3.82 15.35 11.65
N VAL A 89 -4.04 14.02 11.69
CA VAL A 89 -5.21 13.38 11.06
C VAL A 89 -6.33 13.06 12.05
N GLN A 90 -6.19 13.45 13.32
CA GLN A 90 -7.24 13.31 14.32
C GLN A 90 -8.37 14.32 14.06
N GLY A 91 -9.60 13.92 14.29
CA GLY A 91 -10.76 14.78 14.12
C GLY A 91 -11.97 14.05 13.54
N GLU A 92 -12.87 14.79 12.90
CA GLU A 92 -14.14 14.27 12.38
C GLU A 92 -14.04 13.65 10.98
N SER A 93 -12.90 13.77 10.30
CA SER A 93 -12.68 13.21 8.96
C SER A 93 -12.79 11.68 8.97
N SER A 94 -13.37 11.12 7.91
CA SER A 94 -13.34 9.68 7.67
C SER A 94 -11.95 9.27 7.17
N LEU A 95 -11.26 8.39 7.89
CA LEU A 95 -9.90 7.97 7.55
C LEU A 95 -9.90 6.72 6.68
N ILE A 96 -9.06 6.71 5.65
CA ILE A 96 -8.88 5.58 4.73
C ILE A 96 -7.38 5.26 4.63
N PHE A 97 -6.98 4.11 5.15
CA PHE A 97 -5.59 3.68 5.19
C PHE A 97 -5.25 2.84 3.96
N LEU A 98 -4.15 3.17 3.26
CA LEU A 98 -3.74 2.53 2.00
C LEU A 98 -2.40 1.77 2.12
N GLN A 99 -1.91 1.52 3.34
CA GLN A 99 -0.63 0.88 3.58
C GLN A 99 -0.61 -0.59 3.14
N ASN A 100 0.54 -1.06 2.69
CA ASN A 100 0.83 -2.48 2.57
C ASN A 100 1.09 -3.09 3.95
N GLY A 101 0.93 -4.42 4.05
CA GLY A 101 1.04 -5.11 5.33
C GLY A 101 -0.19 -4.91 6.21
N MET A 102 -0.10 -5.27 7.49
CA MET A 102 -1.22 -5.23 8.43
C MET A 102 -0.91 -4.51 9.75
N SER A 103 0.32 -4.08 10.01
CA SER A 103 0.71 -3.45 11.29
C SER A 103 -0.02 -2.14 11.59
N HIS A 104 -0.53 -1.42 10.58
CA HIS A 104 -1.34 -0.22 10.78
C HIS A 104 -2.70 -0.50 11.45
N LEU A 105 -3.18 -1.75 11.48
CA LEU A 105 -4.40 -2.13 12.21
C LEU A 105 -4.28 -1.87 13.71
N HIS A 106 -3.09 -2.07 14.32
CA HIS A 106 -2.84 -1.75 15.72
C HIS A 106 -2.95 -0.25 16.00
N VAL A 107 -2.57 0.58 15.02
CA VAL A 107 -2.70 2.05 15.12
C VAL A 107 -4.16 2.46 15.08
N MET A 108 -4.96 1.87 14.18
CA MET A 108 -6.39 2.18 14.05
C MET A 108 -7.19 1.91 15.33
N GLN A 109 -6.76 0.96 16.16
CA GLN A 109 -7.40 0.68 17.45
C GLN A 109 -7.22 1.82 18.47
N LYS A 110 -6.13 2.59 18.34
CA LYS A 110 -5.73 3.64 19.29
C LYS A 110 -6.23 5.03 18.92
N ILE A 111 -6.71 5.24 17.70
CA ILE A 111 -7.23 6.53 17.25
C ILE A 111 -8.72 6.67 17.50
N GLY A 112 -9.16 7.89 17.79
CA GLY A 112 -10.54 8.20 18.21
C GLY A 112 -11.53 8.37 17.04
N ASN A 113 -11.09 8.34 15.78
CA ASN A 113 -11.98 8.57 14.65
C ASN A 113 -13.08 7.50 14.57
N GLU A 114 -14.32 7.95 14.42
CA GLU A 114 -15.50 7.06 14.37
C GLU A 114 -15.65 6.32 13.03
N ARG A 115 -15.02 6.83 11.98
CA ARG A 115 -15.14 6.29 10.61
C ARG A 115 -13.76 5.96 10.06
N ILE A 116 -13.47 4.67 9.94
CA ILE A 116 -12.18 4.16 9.47
C ILE A 116 -12.42 3.07 8.43
N ALA A 117 -11.72 3.18 7.30
CA ALA A 117 -11.67 2.16 6.25
C ALA A 117 -10.22 1.82 5.90
N VAL A 118 -10.03 0.67 5.26
CA VAL A 118 -8.78 0.25 4.62
C VAL A 118 -8.99 0.16 3.12
N GLY A 119 -7.95 0.47 2.36
CA GLY A 119 -7.90 0.23 0.92
C GLY A 119 -6.77 -0.74 0.58
N ILE A 120 -7.13 -1.90 0.06
CA ILE A 120 -6.19 -2.91 -0.43
C ILE A 120 -5.95 -2.60 -1.91
N VAL A 121 -4.83 -1.93 -2.18
CA VAL A 121 -4.49 -1.39 -3.51
C VAL A 121 -3.75 -2.45 -4.32
N GLU A 122 -4.32 -2.87 -5.46
CA GLU A 122 -3.71 -3.82 -6.39
C GLU A 122 -3.24 -3.16 -7.70
N HIS A 123 -3.36 -1.83 -7.81
CA HIS A 123 -2.82 -1.06 -8.94
C HIS A 123 -1.30 -1.07 -8.96
N GLY A 124 -0.71 -1.24 -10.13
CA GLY A 124 0.70 -1.00 -10.35
C GLY A 124 1.00 0.49 -10.42
N ALA A 125 1.80 1.00 -9.48
CA ALA A 125 2.17 2.41 -9.43
C ALA A 125 3.66 2.57 -9.14
N LYS A 126 4.36 3.32 -9.98
CA LYS A 126 5.78 3.62 -9.81
C LYS A 126 5.98 5.12 -9.81
N LYS A 127 6.59 5.65 -8.75
CA LYS A 127 7.00 7.04 -8.69
C LYS A 127 8.26 7.23 -9.53
N GLU A 128 8.21 8.12 -10.52
CA GLU A 128 9.34 8.43 -11.41
C GLU A 128 10.22 9.54 -10.83
N ASP A 129 9.59 10.59 -10.31
CA ASP A 129 10.24 11.75 -9.72
C ASP A 129 9.39 12.35 -8.58
N GLY A 130 9.66 13.60 -8.16
CA GLY A 130 8.97 14.28 -7.07
C GLY A 130 7.45 14.40 -7.27
N HIS A 131 6.98 14.51 -8.52
CA HIS A 131 5.61 14.87 -8.89
C HIS A 131 4.96 13.93 -9.92
N THR A 132 5.71 12.99 -10.48
CA THR A 132 5.26 12.09 -11.55
C THR A 132 5.07 10.66 -11.04
N VAL A 133 3.90 10.10 -11.28
CA VAL A 133 3.60 8.68 -11.07
C VAL A 133 3.30 7.99 -12.39
N ARG A 134 3.90 6.82 -12.61
CA ARG A 134 3.53 5.93 -13.70
C ARG A 134 2.53 4.90 -13.20
N HIS A 135 1.34 4.87 -13.80
CA HIS A 135 0.34 3.82 -13.57
C HIS A 135 0.69 2.63 -14.47
N THR A 136 1.43 1.67 -13.93
CA THR A 136 2.03 0.55 -14.68
C THR A 136 1.07 -0.61 -14.92
N GLY A 137 -0.02 -0.68 -14.18
CA GLY A 137 -1.04 -1.71 -14.34
C GLY A 137 -2.35 -1.33 -13.67
N ILE A 138 -3.45 -1.48 -14.41
CA ILE A 138 -4.78 -1.33 -13.85
C ILE A 138 -5.09 -2.60 -13.05
N GLY A 139 -5.19 -2.42 -11.74
CA GLY A 139 -5.69 -3.42 -10.80
C GLY A 139 -7.03 -2.97 -10.24
N VAL A 140 -7.33 -3.36 -9.03
CA VAL A 140 -8.52 -2.92 -8.29
C VAL A 140 -8.11 -2.38 -6.92
N THR A 141 -8.82 -1.37 -6.41
CA THR A 141 -8.75 -1.07 -4.98
C THR A 141 -9.96 -1.68 -4.29
N LYS A 142 -9.72 -2.58 -3.35
CA LYS A 142 -10.75 -3.18 -2.51
C LYS A 142 -10.82 -2.43 -1.19
N PHE A 143 -11.97 -1.81 -0.92
CA PHE A 143 -12.19 -1.09 0.33
C PHE A 143 -12.97 -1.92 1.34
N GLY A 144 -12.50 -1.91 2.57
CA GLY A 144 -13.17 -2.50 3.72
C GLY A 144 -13.41 -1.50 4.82
N VAL A 145 -14.58 -1.54 5.45
CA VAL A 145 -14.92 -0.65 6.56
C VAL A 145 -14.50 -1.31 7.88
N VAL A 146 -13.56 -0.68 8.58
CA VAL A 146 -13.04 -1.15 9.88
C VAL A 146 -13.93 -0.67 11.02
N ARG A 147 -14.38 0.60 10.94
CA ARG A 147 -15.23 1.25 11.94
C ARG A 147 -16.23 2.19 11.26
N GLY A 148 -17.45 2.25 11.74
CA GLY A 148 -18.54 3.02 11.17
C GLY A 148 -19.38 2.21 10.18
N GLN A 149 -20.23 2.89 9.43
CA GLN A 149 -21.12 2.28 8.43
C GLN A 149 -20.56 2.43 7.02
N SER A 150 -20.70 1.41 6.18
CA SER A 150 -20.24 1.44 4.78
C SER A 150 -20.91 2.56 3.96
N SER A 151 -22.15 2.93 4.31
CA SER A 151 -22.84 4.07 3.69
C SER A 151 -22.09 5.39 3.82
N CYS A 152 -21.30 5.58 4.89
CA CYS A 152 -20.49 6.79 5.09
C CYS A 152 -19.39 6.95 4.02
N PHE A 153 -18.94 5.86 3.41
CA PHE A 153 -17.85 5.85 2.43
C PHE A 153 -18.31 5.76 0.98
N LYS A 154 -19.60 5.44 0.73
CA LYS A 154 -20.13 5.27 -0.65
C LYS A 154 -19.84 6.45 -1.55
N LYS A 155 -19.97 7.68 -1.03
CA LYS A 155 -19.74 8.90 -1.84
C LYS A 155 -18.31 8.97 -2.38
N VAL A 156 -17.29 8.74 -1.52
CA VAL A 156 -15.89 8.86 -1.94
C VAL A 156 -15.48 7.69 -2.81
N PHE A 157 -15.98 6.48 -2.55
CA PHE A 157 -15.66 5.32 -3.36
C PHE A 157 -16.22 5.43 -4.79
N ASN A 158 -17.39 6.06 -4.96
CA ASN A 158 -18.00 6.27 -6.28
C ASN A 158 -17.39 7.44 -7.08
N CYS A 159 -16.36 8.13 -6.55
CA CYS A 159 -15.73 9.24 -7.25
C CYS A 159 -14.60 8.81 -8.19
N PHE A 160 -14.15 7.57 -8.11
CA PHE A 160 -13.06 7.09 -8.95
C PHE A 160 -13.57 6.69 -10.34
N PRO A 161 -12.80 6.95 -11.42
CA PRO A 161 -13.17 6.58 -12.77
C PRO A 161 -13.05 5.06 -12.95
N PHE A 162 -14.19 4.36 -13.06
CA PHE A 162 -14.26 2.89 -13.08
C PHE A 162 -13.36 2.24 -14.15
N ASP A 163 -13.28 2.82 -15.33
CA ASP A 163 -12.50 2.26 -16.44
C ASP A 163 -10.99 2.22 -16.17
N TYR A 164 -10.50 3.12 -15.33
CA TYR A 164 -9.07 3.31 -15.08
C TYR A 164 -8.66 3.08 -13.65
N PHE A 165 -9.63 3.12 -12.75
CA PHE A 165 -9.39 2.97 -11.33
C PHE A 165 -10.58 2.23 -10.67
N PRO A 166 -10.79 0.95 -11.04
CA PRO A 166 -11.90 0.16 -10.50
C PRO A 166 -11.80 -0.01 -8.99
N ILE A 167 -12.96 0.08 -8.36
CA ILE A 167 -13.12 -0.03 -6.91
C ILE A 167 -14.14 -1.10 -6.60
N GLN A 168 -13.87 -1.88 -5.55
CA GLN A 168 -14.79 -2.85 -4.95
C GLN A 168 -14.92 -2.56 -3.45
N ILE A 169 -16.09 -2.83 -2.91
CA ILE A 169 -16.35 -2.75 -1.46
C ILE A 169 -16.50 -4.17 -0.96
N GLU A 170 -15.72 -4.53 0.07
CA GLU A 170 -15.59 -5.89 0.54
C GLU A 170 -15.93 -5.99 2.03
N ASP A 171 -16.80 -6.91 2.37
CA ASP A 171 -17.16 -7.18 3.77
C ASP A 171 -16.04 -7.99 4.46
N ASP A 172 -15.43 -8.98 3.77
CA ASP A 172 -14.28 -9.74 4.26
C ASP A 172 -12.95 -9.09 3.89
N TRP A 173 -12.82 -7.80 4.17
CA TRP A 173 -11.58 -7.08 3.94
C TRP A 173 -10.38 -7.67 4.70
N LYS A 174 -10.62 -8.28 5.90
CA LYS A 174 -9.54 -8.90 6.69
C LYS A 174 -8.94 -10.10 5.99
N GLY A 175 -9.76 -10.98 5.42
CA GLY A 175 -9.31 -12.13 4.64
C GLY A 175 -8.54 -11.69 3.40
N ILE A 176 -9.08 -10.72 2.65
CA ILE A 176 -8.41 -10.17 1.45
C ILE A 176 -7.06 -9.54 1.79
N MET A 177 -7.01 -8.75 2.87
CA MET A 177 -5.78 -8.10 3.33
C MET A 177 -4.72 -9.13 3.76
N ARG A 178 -5.15 -10.18 4.45
CA ARG A 178 -4.30 -11.30 4.88
C ARG A 178 -3.76 -12.07 3.67
N ASN A 179 -4.61 -12.37 2.68
CA ASN A 179 -4.18 -13.03 1.44
C ASN A 179 -3.13 -12.20 0.71
N LYS A 180 -3.34 -10.88 0.59
CA LYS A 180 -2.34 -9.97 0.01
C LYS A 180 -1.06 -9.93 0.84
N LEU A 181 -1.15 -9.97 2.16
CA LEU A 181 0.03 -10.03 3.03
C LEU A 181 0.85 -11.29 2.74
N VAL A 182 0.22 -12.47 2.66
CA VAL A 182 0.90 -13.75 2.34
C VAL A 182 1.60 -13.66 0.98
N VAL A 183 0.92 -13.15 -0.06
CA VAL A 183 1.52 -12.93 -1.38
C VAL A 183 2.77 -12.03 -1.27
N ASN A 184 2.66 -10.90 -0.56
CA ASN A 184 3.78 -9.97 -0.39
C ASN A 184 4.95 -10.59 0.41
N VAL A 185 4.66 -11.40 1.43
CA VAL A 185 5.68 -12.10 2.23
C VAL A 185 6.44 -13.12 1.39
N CYS A 186 5.74 -13.84 0.51
CA CYS A 186 6.38 -14.84 -0.37
C CYS A 186 7.25 -14.20 -1.47
N ILE A 187 6.84 -13.04 -1.99
CA ILE A 187 7.48 -12.45 -3.18
C ILE A 187 8.49 -11.37 -2.81
N ASN A 188 8.09 -10.40 -1.99
CA ASN A 188 8.87 -9.17 -1.84
C ASN A 188 10.25 -9.35 -1.19
N PRO A 189 10.41 -10.07 -0.07
CA PRO A 189 11.71 -10.23 0.56
C PRO A 189 12.65 -11.11 -0.29
N LEU A 190 12.13 -12.15 -0.97
CA LEU A 190 12.94 -12.99 -1.84
C LEU A 190 13.44 -12.23 -3.05
N THR A 191 12.57 -11.52 -3.77
CA THR A 191 12.98 -10.71 -4.92
C THR A 191 13.97 -9.61 -4.53
N ALA A 192 13.79 -9.00 -3.35
CA ALA A 192 14.70 -7.97 -2.86
C ALA A 192 16.09 -8.55 -2.51
N LEU A 193 16.14 -9.68 -1.82
CA LEU A 193 17.39 -10.36 -1.45
C LEU A 193 18.13 -10.88 -2.68
N LEU A 194 17.42 -11.59 -3.57
CA LEU A 194 17.99 -12.21 -4.76
C LEU A 194 18.22 -11.19 -5.91
N ARG A 195 17.64 -9.98 -5.82
CA ARG A 195 17.71 -8.91 -6.82
C ARG A 195 17.12 -9.29 -8.18
N VAL A 196 16.05 -10.09 -8.19
CA VAL A 196 15.39 -10.65 -9.38
C VAL A 196 13.99 -10.08 -9.57
N GLU A 197 13.44 -10.20 -10.78
CA GLU A 197 12.04 -9.93 -11.09
C GLU A 197 11.11 -11.03 -10.55
N ASN A 198 9.83 -10.73 -10.44
CA ASN A 198 8.87 -11.66 -9.81
C ASN A 198 8.81 -13.01 -10.55
N GLY A 199 8.90 -13.02 -11.87
CA GLY A 199 8.82 -14.26 -12.68
C GLY A 199 9.96 -15.23 -12.42
N GLU A 200 11.12 -14.76 -12.00
CA GLU A 200 12.27 -15.63 -11.71
C GLU A 200 12.01 -16.53 -10.49
N LEU A 201 11.11 -16.13 -9.58
CA LEU A 201 10.74 -16.98 -8.44
C LEU A 201 10.01 -18.26 -8.87
N ILE A 202 9.40 -18.29 -10.06
CA ILE A 202 8.70 -19.49 -10.58
C ILE A 202 9.47 -20.17 -11.70
N SER A 203 10.32 -19.46 -12.46
CA SER A 203 11.10 -20.04 -13.55
C SER A 203 12.37 -20.73 -13.07
N ASN A 204 12.96 -20.31 -11.96
CA ASN A 204 14.12 -20.96 -11.35
C ASN A 204 13.67 -21.98 -10.28
N PRO A 205 13.94 -23.30 -10.48
CA PRO A 205 13.46 -24.32 -9.54
C PRO A 205 13.93 -24.14 -8.08
N LEU A 206 15.12 -23.59 -7.87
CA LEU A 206 15.64 -23.34 -6.51
C LEU A 206 14.95 -22.14 -5.86
N PHE A 207 14.67 -21.08 -6.62
CA PHE A 207 13.91 -19.93 -6.10
C PHE A 207 12.46 -20.31 -5.81
N TYR A 208 11.87 -21.17 -6.66
CA TYR A 208 10.54 -21.72 -6.41
C TYR A 208 10.47 -22.49 -5.08
N GLN A 209 11.46 -23.36 -4.80
CA GLN A 209 11.54 -24.07 -3.52
C GLN A 209 11.70 -23.12 -2.33
N MET A 210 12.51 -22.05 -2.47
CA MET A 210 12.63 -21.04 -1.42
C MET A 210 11.28 -20.33 -1.17
N MET A 211 10.55 -19.97 -2.23
CA MET A 211 9.24 -19.34 -2.13
C MET A 211 8.21 -20.27 -1.51
N GLU A 212 8.23 -21.56 -1.86
CA GLU A 212 7.37 -22.58 -1.25
C GLU A 212 7.67 -22.75 0.25
N GLN A 213 8.93 -22.76 0.65
CA GLN A 213 9.32 -22.81 2.07
C GLN A 213 8.81 -21.58 2.84
N VAL A 214 8.94 -20.39 2.27
CA VAL A 214 8.37 -19.15 2.86
C VAL A 214 6.86 -19.26 2.99
N PHE A 215 6.17 -19.80 1.97
CA PHE A 215 4.73 -19.99 2.01
C PHE A 215 4.32 -20.96 3.14
N GLN A 216 5.02 -22.08 3.32
CA GLN A 216 4.74 -23.03 4.40
C GLN A 216 4.85 -22.36 5.78
N GLU A 217 5.84 -21.49 5.97
CA GLU A 217 6.01 -20.76 7.24
C GLU A 217 4.94 -19.70 7.48
N VAL A 218 4.39 -19.05 6.44
CA VAL A 218 3.37 -18.01 6.60
C VAL A 218 1.93 -18.55 6.55
N ALA A 219 1.74 -19.79 6.12
CA ALA A 219 0.42 -20.39 5.89
C ALA A 219 -0.43 -20.58 7.16
N PHE A 220 0.15 -20.42 8.37
CA PHE A 220 -0.61 -20.44 9.62
C PHE A 220 -1.58 -19.26 9.75
N LEU A 221 -1.38 -18.20 8.96
CA LEU A 221 -2.27 -17.04 8.95
C LEU A 221 -3.62 -17.32 8.29
N VAL A 222 -3.76 -18.38 7.51
CA VAL A 222 -4.96 -18.73 6.77
C VAL A 222 -5.50 -20.08 7.19
N LYS A 223 -6.77 -20.34 6.88
CA LYS A 223 -7.40 -21.64 7.17
C LYS A 223 -6.81 -22.72 6.28
N GLU A 224 -6.83 -23.96 6.78
CA GLU A 224 -6.26 -25.10 6.06
C GLU A 224 -6.87 -25.31 4.68
N GLU A 225 -8.20 -25.17 4.58
CA GLU A 225 -8.94 -25.31 3.32
C GLU A 225 -8.57 -24.27 2.26
N ASP A 226 -8.03 -23.11 2.66
CA ASP A 226 -7.70 -22.00 1.77
C ASP A 226 -6.24 -22.03 1.27
N LYS A 227 -5.38 -22.86 1.87
CA LYS A 227 -3.93 -22.85 1.61
C LYS A 227 -3.58 -23.16 0.17
N GLU A 228 -4.17 -24.20 -0.41
CA GLU A 228 -3.90 -24.59 -1.80
C GLU A 228 -4.31 -23.49 -2.79
N MET A 229 -5.47 -22.89 -2.58
CA MET A 229 -5.94 -21.78 -3.41
C MET A 229 -5.01 -20.57 -3.29
N LEU A 230 -4.56 -20.24 -2.07
CA LEU A 230 -3.67 -19.12 -1.83
C LEU A 230 -2.27 -19.35 -2.42
N TRP A 231 -1.75 -20.58 -2.35
CA TRP A 231 -0.50 -20.93 -3.03
C TRP A 231 -0.59 -20.73 -4.54
N LYS A 232 -1.68 -21.20 -5.16
CA LYS A 232 -1.95 -20.94 -6.58
C LYS A 232 -2.00 -19.43 -6.88
N MET A 233 -2.60 -18.65 -5.99
CA MET A 233 -2.64 -17.19 -6.13
C MET A 233 -1.23 -16.58 -6.09
N VAL A 234 -0.36 -16.99 -5.17
CA VAL A 234 1.05 -16.53 -5.10
C VAL A 234 1.76 -16.79 -6.43
N CYS A 235 1.67 -18.02 -6.96
CA CYS A 235 2.28 -18.37 -8.25
C CYS A 235 1.69 -17.53 -9.41
N GLN A 236 0.37 -17.38 -9.47
CA GLN A 236 -0.29 -16.56 -10.50
C GLN A 236 0.12 -15.08 -10.46
N VAL A 237 0.37 -14.53 -9.27
CA VAL A 237 0.90 -13.16 -9.16
C VAL A 237 2.30 -13.08 -9.76
N CYS A 238 3.19 -14.03 -9.47
CA CYS A 238 4.51 -14.08 -10.09
C CYS A 238 4.42 -14.19 -11.62
N GLU A 239 3.52 -15.01 -12.15
CA GLU A 239 3.30 -15.17 -13.60
C GLU A 239 2.81 -13.88 -14.26
N LYS A 240 1.71 -13.30 -13.72
CA LYS A 240 1.09 -12.09 -14.28
C LYS A 240 1.98 -10.87 -14.19
N THR A 241 2.90 -10.86 -13.24
CA THR A 241 3.82 -9.74 -12.99
C THR A 241 5.28 -10.14 -13.24
N SER A 242 5.51 -11.10 -14.15
CA SER A 242 6.82 -11.74 -14.34
C SER A 242 7.97 -10.76 -14.57
N HIS A 243 7.74 -9.70 -15.33
CA HIS A 243 8.72 -8.66 -15.62
C HIS A 243 8.68 -7.48 -14.64
N ASN A 244 7.90 -7.57 -13.57
CA ASN A 244 7.82 -6.49 -12.60
C ASN A 244 8.90 -6.64 -11.51
N THR A 245 9.44 -5.51 -11.13
CA THR A 245 10.24 -5.36 -9.91
C THR A 245 9.28 -5.19 -8.73
N SER A 246 9.42 -5.99 -7.67
CA SER A 246 8.63 -5.81 -6.45
C SER A 246 8.89 -4.44 -5.80
N SER A 247 7.93 -3.95 -5.01
CA SER A 247 8.08 -2.67 -4.31
C SER A 247 9.29 -2.67 -3.35
N MET A 248 9.54 -3.79 -2.67
CA MET A 248 10.68 -3.92 -1.75
C MET A 248 12.01 -3.92 -2.50
N LEU A 249 12.11 -4.63 -3.63
CA LEU A 249 13.31 -4.58 -4.49
C LEU A 249 13.54 -3.17 -5.04
N ALA A 250 12.48 -2.46 -5.41
CA ALA A 250 12.58 -1.08 -5.88
C ALA A 250 13.11 -0.13 -4.79
N ASP A 251 12.69 -0.33 -3.53
CA ASP A 251 13.20 0.44 -2.39
C ASP A 251 14.68 0.12 -2.11
N VAL A 252 15.06 -1.17 -2.09
CA VAL A 252 16.47 -1.61 -1.93
C VAL A 252 17.36 -1.04 -3.04
N ARG A 253 16.95 -1.14 -4.32
CA ARG A 253 17.73 -0.58 -5.45
C ARG A 253 17.92 0.92 -5.36
N ALA A 254 16.99 1.61 -4.72
CA ALA A 254 17.03 3.06 -4.54
C ALA A 254 17.62 3.49 -3.18
N ASN A 255 18.21 2.56 -2.41
CA ASN A 255 18.75 2.79 -1.06
C ASN A 255 17.72 3.50 -0.15
N ARG A 256 16.46 3.04 -0.19
CA ARG A 256 15.38 3.53 0.66
C ARG A 256 14.99 2.49 1.69
N GLN A 257 14.53 2.93 2.83
CA GLN A 257 13.91 2.07 3.83
C GLN A 257 12.73 1.32 3.22
N THR A 258 12.68 0.01 3.43
CA THR A 258 11.62 -0.88 2.93
C THR A 258 10.45 -0.95 3.92
N GLU A 259 9.37 -1.63 3.50
CA GLU A 259 8.24 -1.97 4.39
C GLU A 259 8.40 -3.37 5.02
N VAL A 260 9.63 -3.89 5.16
CA VAL A 260 9.86 -5.24 5.73
C VAL A 260 9.29 -5.39 7.13
N ASN A 261 9.32 -4.35 7.97
CA ASN A 261 8.70 -4.36 9.29
C ASN A 261 7.18 -4.55 9.22
N ALA A 262 6.50 -3.89 8.27
CA ALA A 262 5.04 -3.97 8.12
C ALA A 262 4.58 -5.26 7.44
N ILE A 263 5.45 -5.92 6.69
CA ILE A 263 5.15 -7.14 5.92
C ILE A 263 5.64 -8.35 6.67
N VAL A 264 6.95 -8.55 6.74
CA VAL A 264 7.54 -9.73 7.40
C VAL A 264 7.50 -9.58 8.92
N GLY A 265 7.83 -8.38 9.44
CA GLY A 265 7.84 -8.11 10.88
C GLY A 265 6.47 -8.37 11.54
N TYR A 266 5.37 -7.97 10.88
CA TYR A 266 4.02 -8.30 11.35
C TYR A 266 3.79 -9.82 11.47
N VAL A 267 4.26 -10.60 10.48
CA VAL A 267 4.11 -12.07 10.51
C VAL A 267 4.96 -12.68 11.62
N LEU A 268 6.14 -12.13 11.88
CA LEU A 268 6.99 -12.60 13.00
C LEU A 268 6.32 -12.33 14.36
N GLU A 269 5.63 -11.22 14.53
CA GLU A 269 4.85 -10.92 15.75
C GLU A 269 3.69 -11.90 15.91
N GLU A 270 2.89 -12.12 14.87
CA GLU A 270 1.80 -13.10 14.86
C GLU A 270 2.30 -14.53 15.13
N ALA A 271 3.43 -14.93 14.52
CA ALA A 271 4.03 -16.23 14.73
C ALA A 271 4.45 -16.42 16.19
N LYS A 272 5.02 -15.38 16.82
CA LYS A 272 5.38 -15.42 18.23
C LYS A 272 4.16 -15.60 19.14
N GLU A 273 3.08 -14.86 18.88
CA GLU A 273 1.83 -14.96 19.63
C GLU A 273 1.18 -16.35 19.50
N GLN A 274 1.28 -16.96 18.30
CA GLN A 274 0.71 -18.28 18.01
C GLN A 274 1.71 -19.43 18.20
N GLN A 275 2.90 -19.17 18.74
CA GLN A 275 3.98 -20.15 18.99
C GLN A 275 4.38 -20.94 17.74
N GLN A 276 4.36 -20.28 16.56
CA GLN A 276 4.79 -20.87 15.29
C GLN A 276 6.30 -20.66 15.08
N SER A 277 6.96 -21.67 14.52
CA SER A 277 8.38 -21.60 14.13
C SER A 277 8.49 -21.11 12.68
N VAL A 278 9.15 -19.98 12.46
CA VAL A 278 9.28 -19.32 11.15
C VAL A 278 10.73 -18.87 10.88
N PRO A 279 11.70 -19.82 10.88
CA PRO A 279 13.14 -19.49 10.79
C PRO A 279 13.53 -18.84 9.46
N THR A 280 12.91 -19.23 8.33
CA THR A 280 13.19 -18.64 7.02
C THR A 280 12.71 -17.20 6.97
N LEU A 281 11.53 -16.90 7.52
CA LEU A 281 11.03 -15.54 7.62
C LEU A 281 11.91 -14.67 8.52
N GLN A 282 12.41 -15.21 9.65
CA GLN A 282 13.34 -14.49 10.51
C GLN A 282 14.65 -14.19 9.79
N PHE A 283 15.19 -15.16 9.03
CA PHE A 283 16.39 -14.96 8.20
C PHE A 283 16.17 -13.85 7.15
N LEU A 284 15.06 -13.92 6.39
CA LEU A 284 14.74 -12.92 5.36
C LEU A 284 14.56 -11.52 5.96
N PHE A 285 13.88 -11.42 7.12
CA PHE A 285 13.74 -10.16 7.83
C PHE A 285 15.10 -9.53 8.17
N ASN A 286 16.00 -10.32 8.78
CA ASN A 286 17.33 -9.85 9.15
C ASN A 286 18.18 -9.48 7.92
N ALA A 287 18.08 -10.27 6.83
CA ALA A 287 18.81 -10.00 5.59
C ALA A 287 18.38 -8.66 4.98
N ILE A 288 17.06 -8.40 4.86
CA ILE A 288 16.54 -7.14 4.33
C ILE A 288 16.89 -5.97 5.26
N LYS A 289 16.78 -6.15 6.58
CA LYS A 289 17.19 -5.11 7.55
C LYS A 289 18.67 -4.77 7.45
N GLY A 290 19.53 -5.77 7.22
CA GLY A 290 20.95 -5.56 6.99
C GLY A 290 21.26 -4.81 5.70
N MET A 291 20.38 -4.89 4.68
CA MET A 291 20.53 -4.14 3.42
C MET A 291 20.05 -2.67 3.54
N GLU A 292 19.38 -2.30 4.63
CA GLU A 292 18.94 -0.93 4.92
C GLU A 292 19.99 -0.11 5.69
N LEU A 293 21.04 -0.75 6.22
CA LEU A 293 22.15 -0.13 6.94
C LEU A 293 23.23 0.39 5.99
#